data_7576fd90f0de9c01293dc0709460464e
#
_entry.id   7576fd90f0de9c01293dc0709460464e
#
_cell.length_a   1.000
_cell.length_b   1.000
_cell.length_c   1.000
_cell.angle_alpha   90.00
_cell.angle_beta   90.00
_cell.angle_gamma   90.00
#
_symmetry.space_group_name_H-M   'P 1'
#
loop_
_entity.id
_entity.type
_entity.pdbx_description
1 polymer ?
#
loop_
_entity_poly.entity_id
_entity_poly.type
_entity_poly.pdbx_seq_one_letter_code
_entity_poly.pdbx_strand_id
1 'polypeptide(L)'
;CWENLFPELFRKFAVQGAEFMVNLTNEAWFERTWASRQLLAMSAFRAAENGITLLRSANTGISTVIDPYGRIGPRVMDAGGDDLMVAGTLLVDIYPALPATVYRRYGDWPVRIFLLAGIGIIGIACIRRRSELRINQG
;
A
#
# COMPACT_ATOMS: atom_id res chain seq x y z
N CYS A 1 12.19 4.62 4.59
CA CYS A 1 11.44 5.84 4.27
C CYS A 1 10.48 5.61 3.10
N TRP A 2 11.01 5.23 1.93
CA TRP A 2 10.23 5.02 0.70
C TRP A 2 9.69 3.59 0.54
N GLU A 3 10.02 2.69 1.44
CA GLU A 3 9.65 1.26 1.39
C GLU A 3 8.13 1.05 1.32
N ASN A 4 7.36 1.96 1.92
CA ASN A 4 5.89 1.93 1.86
C ASN A 4 5.32 2.07 0.44
N LEU A 5 6.10 2.62 -0.49
CA LEU A 5 5.69 2.76 -1.89
C LEU A 5 5.80 1.45 -2.66
N PHE A 6 6.55 0.47 -2.13
CA PHE A 6 6.81 -0.80 -2.78
C PHE A 6 6.03 -1.94 -2.11
N PRO A 7 4.82 -2.26 -2.60
CA PRO A 7 3.96 -3.29 -2.00
C PRO A 7 4.64 -4.64 -1.86
N GLU A 8 5.38 -5.06 -2.88
CA GLU A 8 6.07 -6.35 -2.91
C GLU A 8 7.18 -6.46 -1.85
N LEU A 9 7.88 -5.36 -1.55
CA LEU A 9 8.88 -5.36 -0.50
C LEU A 9 8.23 -5.59 0.86
N PHE A 10 7.14 -4.89 1.14
CA PHE A 10 6.39 -5.00 2.38
C PHE A 10 5.80 -6.42 2.53
N ARG A 11 5.25 -6.95 1.44
CA ARG A 11 4.73 -8.31 1.38
C ARG A 11 5.79 -9.37 1.71
N LYS A 12 7.03 -9.20 1.24
CA LYS A 12 8.12 -10.14 1.52
C LYS A 12 8.35 -10.29 3.03
N PHE A 13 8.38 -9.20 3.79
CA PHE A 13 8.52 -9.28 5.24
C PHE A 13 7.34 -9.98 5.90
N ALA A 14 6.11 -9.67 5.47
CA ALA A 14 4.92 -10.31 6.01
C ALA A 14 4.90 -11.83 5.72
N VAL A 15 5.29 -12.25 4.53
CA VAL A 15 5.41 -13.67 4.15
C VAL A 15 6.49 -14.38 4.97
N GLN A 16 7.58 -13.70 5.32
CA GLN A 16 8.65 -14.23 6.16
C GLN A 16 8.27 -14.31 7.65
N GLY A 17 7.06 -13.94 8.02
CA GLY A 17 6.53 -14.10 9.38
C GLY A 17 6.62 -12.85 10.24
N ALA A 18 6.78 -11.65 9.66
CA ALA A 18 6.66 -10.42 10.42
C ALA A 18 5.25 -10.32 11.03
N GLU A 19 5.17 -10.10 12.32
CA GLU A 19 3.91 -9.96 13.07
C GLU A 19 3.42 -8.51 13.06
N PHE A 20 4.33 -7.56 12.98
CA PHE A 20 4.08 -6.14 12.80
C PHE A 20 5.22 -5.50 12.00
N MET A 21 5.01 -4.28 11.54
CA MET A 21 6.02 -3.52 10.80
C MET A 21 6.26 -2.17 11.46
N VAL A 22 7.51 -1.72 11.42
CA VAL A 22 7.88 -0.37 11.86
C VAL A 22 8.38 0.41 10.65
N ASN A 23 7.71 1.51 10.33
CA ASN A 23 8.12 2.42 9.28
C ASN A 23 8.73 3.68 9.90
N LEU A 24 10.04 3.79 9.83
CA LEU A 24 10.77 4.99 10.21
C LEU A 24 10.96 5.85 8.96
N THR A 25 10.41 7.06 8.98
CA THR A 25 10.40 7.91 7.78
C THR A 25 10.89 9.32 8.08
N ASN A 26 11.67 9.87 7.15
CA ASN A 26 12.06 11.26 7.16
C ASN A 26 11.28 12.00 6.07
N GLU A 27 10.34 12.86 6.49
CA GLU A 27 9.46 13.62 5.62
C GLU A 27 9.77 15.12 5.60
N ALA A 28 10.93 15.53 6.11
CA ALA A 28 11.31 16.93 6.20
C ALA A 28 11.29 17.67 4.85
N TRP A 29 11.54 16.95 3.75
CA TRP A 29 11.52 17.47 2.39
C TRP A 29 10.13 17.94 1.90
N PHE A 30 9.08 17.43 2.52
CA PHE A 30 7.71 17.68 2.08
C PHE A 30 7.07 18.85 2.80
N GLU A 31 7.70 19.35 3.88
CA GLU A 31 7.15 20.43 4.70
C GLU A 31 5.67 20.16 5.09
N ARG A 32 4.81 21.19 5.11
CA ARG A 32 3.37 21.07 5.42
C ARG A 32 2.54 20.84 4.14
N THR A 33 2.87 19.82 3.37
CA THR A 33 2.16 19.49 2.13
C THR A 33 1.24 18.27 2.30
N TRP A 34 0.43 18.00 1.29
CA TRP A 34 -0.40 16.80 1.22
C TRP A 34 0.40 15.49 1.11
N ALA A 35 1.69 15.56 0.80
CA ALA A 35 2.54 14.39 0.63
C ALA A 35 2.56 13.48 1.88
N SER A 36 2.66 14.04 3.08
CA SER A 36 2.64 13.26 4.34
C SER A 36 1.31 12.51 4.53
N ARG A 37 0.18 13.08 4.12
CA ARG A 37 -1.12 12.41 4.17
C ARG A 37 -1.24 11.31 3.12
N GLN A 38 -0.67 11.49 1.94
CA GLN A 38 -0.59 10.45 0.91
C GLN A 38 0.28 9.27 1.37
N LEU A 39 1.44 9.55 1.97
CA LEU A 39 2.31 8.52 2.53
C LEU A 39 1.66 7.76 3.68
N LEU A 40 0.86 8.45 4.51
CA LEU A 40 0.05 7.81 5.55
C LEU A 40 -1.00 6.88 4.94
N ALA A 41 -1.72 7.32 3.90
CA ALA A 41 -2.69 6.49 3.20
C ALA A 41 -2.04 5.24 2.59
N MET A 42 -0.87 5.38 1.96
CA MET A 42 -0.11 4.23 1.47
C MET A 42 0.29 3.26 2.58
N SER A 43 0.66 3.78 3.76
CA SER A 43 0.93 2.95 4.93
C SER A 43 -0.30 2.14 5.36
N ALA A 44 -1.49 2.76 5.30
CA ALA A 44 -2.75 2.09 5.63
C ALA A 44 -3.04 0.94 4.64
N PHE A 45 -2.80 1.14 3.35
CA PHE A 45 -2.89 0.06 2.37
C PHE A 45 -1.91 -1.07 2.67
N ARG A 46 -0.65 -0.76 3.01
CA ARG A 46 0.33 -1.81 3.36
C ARG A 46 -0.11 -2.65 4.55
N ALA A 47 -0.65 -2.04 5.59
CA ALA A 47 -1.18 -2.75 6.75
C ALA A 47 -2.34 -3.68 6.35
N ALA A 48 -3.35 -3.16 5.64
CA ALA A 48 -4.53 -3.91 5.21
C ALA A 48 -4.20 -5.04 4.23
N GLU A 49 -3.37 -4.79 3.22
CA GLU A 49 -2.95 -5.78 2.24
C GLU A 49 -2.28 -6.99 2.87
N ASN A 50 -1.51 -6.77 3.92
CA ASN A 50 -0.73 -7.83 4.57
C ASN A 50 -1.38 -8.37 5.84
N GLY A 51 -2.42 -7.70 6.37
CA GLY A 51 -3.11 -8.08 7.59
C GLY A 51 -2.23 -7.98 8.84
N ILE A 52 -1.35 -6.98 8.91
CA ILE A 52 -0.41 -6.77 10.03
C ILE A 52 -0.42 -5.32 10.49
N THR A 53 -0.20 -5.11 11.79
CA THR A 53 -0.07 -3.78 12.38
C THR A 53 1.14 -3.06 11.81
N LEU A 54 0.98 -1.78 11.47
CA LEU A 54 2.07 -0.91 11.05
C LEU A 54 2.22 0.27 12.03
N LEU A 55 3.38 0.34 12.65
CA LEU A 55 3.80 1.48 13.46
C LEU A 55 4.55 2.47 12.58
N ARG A 56 4.02 3.67 12.47
CA ARG A 56 4.64 4.74 11.70
C ARG A 56 5.24 5.77 12.63
N SER A 57 6.54 6.00 12.51
CA SER A 57 7.28 7.05 13.22
C SER A 57 7.94 7.97 12.19
N ALA A 58 7.47 9.21 12.13
CA ALA A 58 7.93 10.23 11.18
C ALA A 58 8.51 11.42 11.96
N ASN A 59 9.63 11.97 11.49
CA ASN A 59 10.24 13.14 12.15
C ASN A 59 9.40 14.42 11.98
N THR A 60 8.81 14.64 10.81
CA THR A 60 7.98 15.82 10.50
C THR A 60 6.61 15.45 9.97
N GLY A 61 6.42 14.18 9.58
CA GLY A 61 5.15 13.64 9.12
C GLY A 61 4.28 13.12 10.26
N ILE A 62 3.26 12.37 9.90
CA ILE A 62 2.26 11.86 10.85
C ILE A 62 2.76 10.56 11.50
N SER A 63 2.96 10.58 12.82
CA SER A 63 3.29 9.41 13.62
C SER A 63 2.02 8.79 14.20
N THR A 64 1.81 7.48 13.98
CA THR A 64 0.58 6.77 14.35
C THR A 64 0.77 5.26 14.36
N VAL A 65 -0.20 4.53 14.89
CA VAL A 65 -0.40 3.10 14.69
C VAL A 65 -1.50 2.89 13.65
N ILE A 66 -1.33 1.88 12.81
CA ILE A 66 -2.33 1.46 11.82
C ILE A 66 -2.63 0.00 12.08
N ASP A 67 -3.90 -0.33 12.25
CA ASP A 67 -4.34 -1.69 12.55
C ASP A 67 -4.24 -2.62 11.33
N PRO A 68 -4.36 -3.95 11.49
CA PRO A 68 -4.29 -4.89 10.37
C PRO A 68 -5.40 -4.75 9.32
N TYR A 69 -6.43 -3.94 9.58
CA TYR A 69 -7.49 -3.61 8.62
C TYR A 69 -7.23 -2.30 7.88
N GLY A 70 -6.10 -1.62 8.16
CA GLY A 70 -5.75 -0.33 7.56
C GLY A 70 -6.41 0.87 8.23
N ARG A 71 -7.01 0.70 9.41
CA ARG A 71 -7.61 1.81 10.15
C ARG A 71 -6.50 2.58 10.87
N ILE A 72 -6.49 3.89 10.66
CA ILE A 72 -5.54 4.78 11.31
C ILE A 72 -6.01 5.01 12.75
N GLY A 73 -5.17 4.63 13.70
CA GLY A 73 -5.40 4.79 15.12
C GLY A 73 -4.99 6.16 15.66
N PRO A 74 -4.72 6.25 16.97
CA PRO A 74 -4.25 7.48 17.59
C PRO A 74 -3.00 8.03 16.91
N ARG A 75 -2.88 9.35 16.88
CA ARG A 75 -1.77 10.09 16.28
C ARG A 75 -1.07 10.94 17.33
N VAL A 76 0.22 11.19 17.15
CA VAL A 76 0.92 12.23 17.90
C VAL A 76 0.37 13.57 17.42
N MET A 77 -0.18 14.38 18.33
CA MET A 77 -0.76 15.69 18.04
C MET A 77 -0.24 16.70 19.05
N ASP A 78 -0.19 17.96 18.63
CA ASP A 78 0.02 19.07 19.54
C ASP A 78 -1.28 19.48 20.27
N ALA A 79 -1.18 20.47 21.15
CA ALA A 79 -2.33 21.01 21.88
C ALA A 79 -3.39 21.67 20.98
N GLY A 80 -3.02 22.05 19.76
CA GLY A 80 -3.92 22.62 18.75
C GLY A 80 -4.59 21.57 17.86
N GLY A 81 -4.22 20.27 18.01
CA GLY A 81 -4.75 19.17 17.20
C GLY A 81 -4.04 19.00 15.87
N ASP A 82 -2.89 19.65 15.66
CA ASP A 82 -2.06 19.43 14.48
C ASP A 82 -1.24 18.15 14.63
N ASP A 83 -1.09 17.37 13.56
CA ASP A 83 -0.40 16.10 13.50
C ASP A 83 0.87 16.13 12.63
N LEU A 84 1.24 17.31 12.10
CA LEU A 84 2.43 17.53 11.30
C LEU A 84 3.47 18.37 12.03
N MET A 85 4.74 17.97 11.93
CA MET A 85 5.89 18.65 12.58
C MET A 85 5.75 18.72 14.11
N VAL A 86 5.15 17.70 14.70
CA VAL A 86 4.91 17.60 16.14
C VAL A 86 5.89 16.61 16.76
N ALA A 87 6.57 17.06 17.82
CA ALA A 87 7.39 16.19 18.66
C ALA A 87 6.55 15.61 19.79
N GLY A 88 6.60 14.30 19.97
CA GLY A 88 5.86 13.63 21.03
C GLY A 88 6.08 12.14 21.08
N THR A 89 5.47 11.50 22.07
CA THR A 89 5.47 10.05 22.23
C THR A 89 4.05 9.54 22.27
N LEU A 90 3.83 8.37 21.71
CA LEU A 90 2.54 7.70 21.71
C LEU A 90 2.75 6.25 22.18
N LEU A 91 2.07 5.89 23.27
CA LEU A 91 2.02 4.51 23.73
C LEU A 91 0.79 3.85 23.07
N VAL A 92 1.02 2.74 22.39
CA VAL A 92 -0.02 2.02 21.66
C VAL A 92 0.12 0.52 21.84
N ASP A 93 -1.00 -0.19 21.76
CA ASP A 93 -1.01 -1.63 21.69
C ASP A 93 -0.81 -2.09 20.25
N ILE A 94 -0.07 -3.19 20.09
CA ILE A 94 0.11 -3.85 18.79
C ILE A 94 -1.02 -4.87 18.64
N TYR A 95 -1.81 -4.71 17.57
CA TYR A 95 -2.86 -5.67 17.25
C TYR A 95 -2.25 -6.95 16.68
N PRO A 96 -2.78 -8.14 17.07
CA PRO A 96 -2.35 -9.41 16.49
C PRO A 96 -2.48 -9.40 14.97
N ALA A 97 -1.52 -10.05 14.29
CA ALA A 97 -1.60 -10.24 12.86
C ALA A 97 -2.83 -11.07 12.48
N LEU A 98 -3.51 -10.68 11.41
CA LEU A 98 -4.62 -11.46 10.85
C LEU A 98 -4.10 -12.71 10.15
N PRO A 99 -4.97 -13.72 9.91
CA PRO A 99 -4.67 -14.79 8.98
C PRO A 99 -4.20 -14.21 7.65
N ALA A 100 -3.31 -14.95 6.95
CA ALA A 100 -2.73 -14.45 5.71
C ALA A 100 -3.80 -14.03 4.71
N THR A 101 -3.79 -12.77 4.31
CA THR A 101 -4.70 -12.19 3.32
C THR A 101 -4.48 -12.83 1.95
N VAL A 102 -5.44 -12.66 1.05
CA VAL A 102 -5.32 -13.10 -0.36
C VAL A 102 -4.10 -12.45 -1.01
N TYR A 103 -3.90 -11.14 -0.80
CA TYR A 103 -2.74 -10.42 -1.32
C TYR A 103 -1.43 -10.97 -0.74
N ARG A 104 -1.37 -11.19 0.58
CA ARG A 104 -0.17 -11.78 1.22
C ARG A 104 0.20 -13.13 0.62
N ARG A 105 -0.80 -13.98 0.27
CA ARG A 105 -0.57 -15.32 -0.32
C ARG A 105 -0.16 -15.26 -1.78
N TYR A 106 -0.88 -14.49 -2.59
CA TYR A 106 -0.81 -14.58 -4.05
C TYR A 106 -0.25 -13.33 -4.74
N GLY A 107 -0.09 -12.20 -4.00
CA GLY A 107 0.37 -10.92 -4.57
C GLY A 107 -0.61 -10.39 -5.62
N ASP A 108 -0.08 -9.77 -6.67
CA ASP A 108 -0.85 -9.11 -7.74
C ASP A 108 -1.40 -10.07 -8.80
N TRP A 109 -1.76 -11.30 -8.42
CA TRP A 109 -2.28 -12.28 -9.38
C TRP A 109 -3.55 -11.81 -10.13
N PRO A 110 -4.51 -11.06 -9.53
CA PRO A 110 -5.67 -10.60 -10.28
C PRO A 110 -5.28 -9.67 -11.42
N VAL A 111 -4.34 -8.76 -11.17
CA VAL A 111 -3.82 -7.83 -12.18
C VAL A 111 -3.20 -8.60 -13.36
N ARG A 112 -2.45 -9.65 -13.08
CA ARG A 112 -1.85 -10.51 -14.12
C ARG A 112 -2.91 -11.20 -14.97
N ILE A 113 -3.99 -11.70 -14.36
CA ILE A 113 -5.10 -12.32 -15.10
C ILE A 113 -5.80 -11.30 -15.98
N PHE A 114 -6.13 -10.11 -15.46
CA PHE A 114 -6.76 -9.06 -16.24
C PHE A 114 -5.88 -8.60 -17.41
N LEU A 115 -4.58 -8.51 -17.21
CA LEU A 115 -3.62 -8.18 -18.26
C LEU A 115 -3.62 -9.23 -19.36
N LEU A 116 -3.53 -10.50 -19.01
CA LEU A 116 -3.55 -11.62 -19.97
C LEU A 116 -4.88 -11.68 -20.73
N ALA A 117 -6.01 -11.50 -20.05
CA ALA A 117 -7.31 -11.45 -20.69
C ALA A 117 -7.41 -10.27 -21.68
N GLY A 118 -6.94 -9.09 -21.31
CA GLY A 118 -6.90 -7.91 -22.19
C GLY A 118 -6.04 -8.15 -23.43
N ILE A 119 -4.85 -8.73 -23.28
CA ILE A 119 -3.99 -9.11 -24.42
C ILE A 119 -4.69 -10.11 -25.31
N GLY A 120 -5.37 -11.12 -24.73
CA GLY A 120 -6.12 -12.12 -25.48
C GLY A 120 -7.27 -11.50 -26.32
N ILE A 121 -8.04 -10.61 -25.73
CA ILE A 121 -9.14 -9.89 -26.44
C ILE A 121 -8.60 -9.06 -27.60
N ILE A 122 -7.51 -8.31 -27.38
CA ILE A 122 -6.87 -7.51 -28.44
C ILE A 122 -6.36 -8.43 -29.56
N GLY A 123 -5.71 -9.55 -29.19
CA GLY A 123 -5.23 -10.54 -30.17
C GLY A 123 -6.35 -11.09 -31.05
N ILE A 124 -7.47 -11.50 -30.45
CA ILE A 124 -8.64 -12.01 -31.18
C ILE A 124 -9.21 -10.92 -32.10
N ALA A 125 -9.35 -9.69 -31.62
CA ALA A 125 -9.84 -8.57 -32.42
C ALA A 125 -8.94 -8.27 -33.63
N CYS A 126 -7.63 -8.30 -33.45
CA CYS A 126 -6.67 -8.14 -34.55
C CYS A 126 -6.75 -9.25 -35.60
N ILE A 127 -6.92 -10.51 -35.18
CA ILE A 127 -7.06 -11.66 -36.08
C ILE A 127 -8.36 -11.52 -36.89
N ARG A 128 -9.48 -11.22 -36.24
CA ARG A 128 -10.78 -11.03 -36.91
C ARG A 128 -10.72 -9.92 -37.95
N ARG A 129 -10.14 -8.79 -37.60
CA ARG A 129 -9.98 -7.66 -38.54
C ARG A 129 -9.12 -8.03 -39.75
N ARG A 130 -8.07 -8.81 -39.57
CA ARG A 130 -7.24 -9.29 -40.68
C ARG A 130 -7.98 -10.27 -41.60
N SER A 131 -8.84 -11.14 -41.05
CA SER A 131 -9.66 -12.06 -41.85
C SER A 131 -10.70 -11.31 -42.70
N GLU A 132 -11.35 -10.30 -42.14
CA GLU A 132 -12.30 -9.46 -42.87
C GLU A 132 -11.66 -8.69 -44.02
N LEU A 133 -10.45 -8.14 -43.83
CA LEU A 133 -9.70 -7.44 -44.87
C LEU A 133 -9.28 -8.38 -46.02
N ARG A 134 -8.99 -9.66 -45.73
CA ARG A 134 -8.66 -10.66 -46.75
C ARG A 134 -9.88 -11.05 -47.60
N ILE A 135 -11.06 -11.15 -47.01
CA ILE A 135 -12.27 -11.53 -47.70
C ILE A 135 -12.72 -10.41 -48.67
N ASN A 136 -12.51 -9.13 -48.31
CA ASN A 136 -12.87 -7.99 -49.14
C ASN A 136 -11.91 -7.67 -50.32
N GLN A 137 -10.78 -8.37 -50.41
CA GLN A 137 -9.78 -8.20 -51.48
C GLN A 137 -9.77 -9.32 -52.52
N GLY A 138 -10.61 -10.33 -52.38
CA GLY A 138 -10.80 -11.43 -53.33
C GLY A 138 -12.16 -11.41 -53.97
#